data_15053dd0e1b2121b41c2920308fde477
#
_entry.id   15053dd0e1b2121b41c2920308fde477
#
_cell.length_a   1.000
_cell.length_b   1.000
_cell.length_c   1.000
_cell.angle_alpha   90.00
_cell.angle_beta   90.00
_cell.angle_gamma   90.00
#
_symmetry.space_group_name_H-M   'P 1'
#
loop_
_entity.id
_entity.type
_entity.pdbx_description
1 polymer ?
#
loop_
_entity_poly.entity_id
_entity_poly.type
_entity_poly.pdbx_seq_one_letter_code
_entity_poly.pdbx_strand_id
1 'polypeptide(L)'
;MYKRQVSILNALGMTANGAGGTTLKQMETAAGMSLNQLNEFLYTYRMSLPAAYKNCAVSLANSAWVRDTFRVEDSFLRACVNYYSAEVYRSAFDGSLVTDLNRWVGKETNGLIDSLLEQAPGEATMLYLVNAACFDARWETPYEASDIREGGTFTAASGARQTADYLTSSESIYLSGNNVTGFLKPYDGGKYAFVALLPDEGVTLEDYLKNLTGEHLYQLITGHQYADVQASIPRFTAQTELELEKALTAMGITDLFDVSRADLRAMGSAPSGNNLYVSSVLHKTYLSLDENGTRAAAATSVQVNSGSAQPTDVKTVTLDRPFLYMVVDTHACVPLFMGTVTSME
;
A
#
# COMPACT_ATOMS: atom_id res chain seq x y z
N MET A 1 -9.46 1.59 -6.98
CA MET A 1 -8.17 0.89 -6.80
C MET A 1 -7.64 0.96 -5.38
N TYR A 2 -7.49 2.14 -4.78
CA TYR A 2 -6.89 2.31 -3.43
C TYR A 2 -7.64 1.63 -2.26
N LYS A 3 -8.90 1.24 -2.42
CA LYS A 3 -9.79 0.70 -1.37
C LYS A 3 -9.30 -0.56 -0.64
N ARG A 4 -8.28 -1.25 -1.15
CA ARG A 4 -7.90 -2.59 -0.68
C ARG A 4 -6.47 -2.69 -0.17
N GLN A 5 -5.75 -1.60 -0.20
CA GLN A 5 -4.44 -1.53 0.43
C GLN A 5 -4.62 -1.51 1.96
N VAL A 6 -4.01 -2.45 2.65
CA VAL A 6 -4.16 -2.61 4.11
C VAL A 6 -3.84 -1.33 4.86
N SER A 7 -2.84 -0.58 4.41
CA SER A 7 -2.44 0.70 4.98
C SER A 7 -3.59 1.72 4.96
N ILE A 8 -4.28 1.90 3.83
CA ILE A 8 -5.43 2.83 3.72
C ILE A 8 -6.60 2.34 4.57
N LEU A 9 -6.85 1.02 4.57
CA LEU A 9 -7.91 0.44 5.42
C LEU A 9 -7.65 0.67 6.91
N ASN A 10 -6.39 0.65 7.37
CA ASN A 10 -6.05 0.99 8.74
C ASN A 10 -6.41 2.45 9.08
N ALA A 11 -6.01 3.41 8.24
CA ALA A 11 -6.34 4.82 8.44
C ALA A 11 -7.85 5.07 8.45
N LEU A 12 -8.59 4.48 7.49
CA LEU A 12 -10.04 4.56 7.42
C LEU A 12 -10.72 3.89 8.61
N GLY A 13 -10.25 2.71 9.02
CA GLY A 13 -10.80 1.97 10.14
C GLY A 13 -10.61 2.70 11.46
N MET A 14 -9.43 3.27 11.72
CA MET A 14 -9.23 4.13 12.89
C MET A 14 -10.21 5.31 12.88
N THR A 15 -10.34 6.01 11.75
CA THR A 15 -11.27 7.15 11.60
C THR A 15 -12.72 6.70 11.82
N ALA A 16 -13.12 5.56 11.26
CA ALA A 16 -14.50 5.04 11.37
C ALA A 16 -14.91 4.71 12.80
N ASN A 17 -13.96 4.35 13.68
CA ASN A 17 -14.24 4.16 15.11
C ASN A 17 -14.65 5.46 15.84
N GLY A 18 -14.32 6.62 15.26
CA GLY A 18 -14.76 7.92 15.76
C GLY A 18 -15.99 8.47 15.06
N ALA A 19 -16.47 7.80 14.00
CA ALA A 19 -17.58 8.25 13.17
C ALA A 19 -18.94 7.68 13.62
N GLY A 20 -20.00 8.43 13.30
CA GLY A 20 -21.39 8.04 13.58
C GLY A 20 -22.31 8.32 12.38
N GLY A 21 -23.57 7.94 12.52
CA GLY A 21 -24.64 8.29 11.59
C GLY A 21 -24.33 7.99 10.12
N THR A 22 -24.59 8.97 9.26
CA THR A 22 -24.37 8.87 7.80
C THR A 22 -22.87 8.80 7.46
N THR A 23 -22.02 9.50 8.21
CA THR A 23 -20.56 9.47 8.00
C THR A 23 -20.02 8.05 8.13
N LEU A 24 -20.36 7.34 9.20
CA LEU A 24 -19.97 5.95 9.39
C LEU A 24 -20.53 5.05 8.27
N LYS A 25 -21.82 5.22 7.93
CA LYS A 25 -22.46 4.42 6.88
C LYS A 25 -21.79 4.57 5.51
N GLN A 26 -21.36 5.78 5.16
CA GLN A 26 -20.60 6.02 3.93
C GLN A 26 -19.25 5.29 3.96
N MET A 27 -18.55 5.30 5.09
CA MET A 27 -17.28 4.60 5.27
C MET A 27 -17.46 3.08 5.18
N GLU A 28 -18.46 2.51 5.85
CA GLU A 28 -18.81 1.09 5.77
C GLU A 28 -19.14 0.66 4.34
N THR A 29 -19.93 1.48 3.63
CA THR A 29 -20.26 1.23 2.21
C THR A 29 -19.03 1.23 1.34
N ALA A 30 -18.12 2.18 1.53
CA ALA A 30 -16.87 2.25 0.79
C ALA A 30 -15.93 1.08 1.12
N ALA A 31 -15.87 0.64 2.37
CA ALA A 31 -15.10 -0.53 2.79
C ALA A 31 -15.73 -1.85 2.31
N GLY A 32 -17.04 -1.87 2.05
CA GLY A 32 -17.81 -3.08 1.70
C GLY A 32 -18.09 -4.00 2.89
N MET A 33 -17.95 -3.50 4.12
CA MET A 33 -18.17 -4.24 5.37
C MET A 33 -18.52 -3.30 6.51
N SER A 34 -19.14 -3.82 7.56
CA SER A 34 -19.42 -3.07 8.78
C SER A 34 -18.15 -2.73 9.56
N LEU A 35 -18.20 -1.70 10.41
CA LEU A 35 -17.06 -1.31 11.26
C LEU A 35 -16.54 -2.48 12.11
N ASN A 36 -17.43 -3.28 12.67
CA ASN A 36 -17.04 -4.44 13.47
C ASN A 36 -16.27 -5.47 12.62
N GLN A 37 -16.75 -5.76 11.43
CA GLN A 37 -16.07 -6.67 10.49
C GLN A 37 -14.71 -6.12 10.06
N LEU A 38 -14.62 -4.80 9.83
CA LEU A 38 -13.36 -4.14 9.47
C LEU A 38 -12.35 -4.21 10.63
N ASN A 39 -12.78 -3.93 11.85
CA ASN A 39 -11.96 -4.02 13.06
C ASN A 39 -11.41 -5.45 13.25
N GLU A 40 -12.28 -6.45 13.19
CA GLU A 40 -11.90 -7.87 13.34
C GLU A 40 -10.97 -8.33 12.22
N PHE A 41 -11.25 -7.94 10.97
CA PHE A 41 -10.39 -8.27 9.83
C PHE A 41 -8.98 -7.69 10.02
N LEU A 42 -8.86 -6.39 10.30
CA LEU A 42 -7.57 -5.72 10.43
C LEU A 42 -6.80 -6.21 11.65
N TYR A 43 -7.49 -6.46 12.76
CA TYR A 43 -6.89 -7.08 13.96
C TYR A 43 -6.33 -8.46 13.66
N THR A 44 -7.16 -9.34 13.09
CA THR A 44 -6.77 -10.72 12.79
C THR A 44 -5.64 -10.77 11.76
N TYR A 45 -5.74 -9.95 10.73
CA TYR A 45 -4.71 -9.85 9.70
C TYR A 45 -3.37 -9.39 10.30
N ARG A 46 -3.38 -8.31 11.10
CA ARG A 46 -2.17 -7.82 11.80
C ARG A 46 -1.56 -8.89 12.70
N MET A 47 -2.38 -9.64 13.46
CA MET A 47 -1.92 -10.73 14.31
C MET A 47 -1.32 -11.89 13.51
N SER A 48 -1.68 -12.05 12.26
CA SER A 48 -1.12 -13.07 11.36
C SER A 48 0.21 -12.65 10.73
N LEU A 49 0.57 -11.35 10.80
CA LEU A 49 1.85 -10.87 10.30
C LEU A 49 2.97 -11.25 11.28
N PRO A 50 3.99 -11.99 10.86
CA PRO A 50 5.15 -12.24 11.69
C PRO A 50 5.95 -10.94 11.88
N ALA A 51 6.58 -10.77 13.03
CA ALA A 51 7.47 -9.63 13.28
C ALA A 51 8.64 -9.55 12.28
N ALA A 52 9.10 -10.71 11.81
CA ALA A 52 9.99 -10.87 10.66
C ALA A 52 9.78 -12.28 10.10
N TYR A 53 9.79 -12.45 8.79
CA TYR A 53 9.70 -13.73 8.13
C TYR A 53 10.90 -13.90 7.19
N LYS A 54 11.90 -14.67 7.64
CA LYS A 54 13.18 -14.81 6.96
C LYS A 54 13.81 -13.44 6.70
N ASN A 55 14.09 -13.09 5.42
CA ASN A 55 14.63 -11.80 4.99
C ASN A 55 13.51 -10.85 4.50
N CYS A 56 12.34 -10.94 5.11
CA CYS A 56 11.18 -10.11 4.76
C CYS A 56 10.61 -9.46 6.01
N ALA A 57 10.56 -8.15 6.05
CA ALA A 57 9.95 -7.35 7.09
C ALA A 57 8.77 -6.56 6.53
N VAL A 58 7.62 -6.70 7.18
CA VAL A 58 6.43 -5.89 6.92
C VAL A 58 6.13 -5.10 8.18
N SER A 59 6.17 -3.79 8.11
CA SER A 59 5.74 -2.92 9.20
C SER A 59 4.43 -2.23 8.81
N LEU A 60 3.45 -2.33 9.70
CA LEU A 60 2.18 -1.61 9.64
C LEU A 60 2.01 -0.91 10.99
N ALA A 61 2.60 0.27 11.12
CA ALA A 61 2.56 1.04 12.35
C ALA A 61 1.44 2.08 12.30
N ASN A 62 0.75 2.25 13.42
CA ASN A 62 -0.34 3.20 13.57
C ASN A 62 -0.09 4.11 14.77
N SER A 63 -0.46 5.38 14.66
CA SER A 63 -0.44 6.31 15.79
C SER A 63 -1.60 7.30 15.75
N ALA A 64 -1.98 7.75 16.94
CA ALA A 64 -2.94 8.82 17.15
C ALA A 64 -2.25 9.96 17.91
N TRP A 65 -2.15 11.12 17.29
CA TRP A 65 -1.57 12.34 17.87
C TRP A 65 -2.70 13.27 18.25
N VAL A 66 -2.87 13.51 19.52
CA VAL A 66 -4.01 14.23 20.11
C VAL A 66 -3.55 15.58 20.63
N ARG A 67 -4.20 16.68 20.18
CA ARG A 67 -3.94 18.01 20.71
C ARG A 67 -4.27 18.05 22.21
N ASP A 68 -3.42 18.67 23.02
CA ASP A 68 -3.57 18.72 24.48
C ASP A 68 -4.93 19.28 24.92
N THR A 69 -5.49 20.23 24.15
CA THR A 69 -6.77 20.85 24.45
C THR A 69 -7.99 20.05 23.94
N PHE A 70 -7.77 18.99 23.16
CA PHE A 70 -8.84 18.16 22.61
C PHE A 70 -9.33 17.13 23.63
N ARG A 71 -10.64 17.13 23.88
CA ARG A 71 -11.29 16.11 24.70
C ARG A 71 -11.63 14.90 23.84
N VAL A 72 -10.70 13.97 23.76
CA VAL A 72 -10.87 12.70 23.03
C VAL A 72 -11.64 11.69 23.90
N GLU A 73 -12.49 10.88 23.26
CA GLU A 73 -13.25 9.83 23.94
C GLU A 73 -12.37 8.59 24.19
N ASP A 74 -12.41 8.07 25.42
CA ASP A 74 -11.64 6.89 25.81
C ASP A 74 -11.99 5.65 24.98
N SER A 75 -13.28 5.49 24.61
CA SER A 75 -13.73 4.38 23.77
C SER A 75 -13.08 4.38 22.40
N PHE A 76 -12.92 5.56 21.80
CA PHE A 76 -12.22 5.74 20.53
C PHE A 76 -10.73 5.36 20.65
N LEU A 77 -10.04 5.90 21.67
CA LEU A 77 -8.63 5.55 21.89
C LEU A 77 -8.41 4.06 22.14
N ARG A 78 -9.30 3.44 22.93
CA ARG A 78 -9.25 1.98 23.16
C ARG A 78 -9.45 1.19 21.87
N ALA A 79 -10.33 1.62 20.97
CA ALA A 79 -10.49 0.98 19.67
C ALA A 79 -9.21 1.10 18.82
N CYS A 80 -8.60 2.28 18.78
CA CYS A 80 -7.32 2.50 18.08
C CYS A 80 -6.19 1.60 18.64
N VAL A 81 -6.08 1.49 19.95
CA VAL A 81 -5.05 0.64 20.59
C VAL A 81 -5.36 -0.84 20.37
N ASN A 82 -6.59 -1.28 20.64
CA ASN A 82 -6.93 -2.71 20.65
C ASN A 82 -6.94 -3.33 19.25
N TYR A 83 -7.58 -2.68 18.29
CA TYR A 83 -7.72 -3.23 16.94
C TYR A 83 -6.54 -2.88 16.02
N TYR A 84 -5.93 -1.71 16.22
CA TYR A 84 -4.90 -1.19 15.29
C TYR A 84 -3.51 -1.13 15.91
N SER A 85 -3.35 -1.46 17.21
CA SER A 85 -2.11 -1.25 17.98
C SER A 85 -1.54 0.15 17.84
N ALA A 86 -2.42 1.15 17.73
CA ALA A 86 -1.98 2.52 17.57
C ALA A 86 -1.29 3.02 18.84
N GLU A 87 -0.14 3.63 18.69
CA GLU A 87 0.50 4.42 19.74
C GLU A 87 -0.24 5.73 19.90
N VAL A 88 -0.46 6.18 21.14
CA VAL A 88 -1.22 7.40 21.41
C VAL A 88 -0.30 8.46 22.02
N TYR A 89 -0.24 9.62 21.39
CA TYR A 89 0.57 10.75 21.80
C TYR A 89 -0.29 11.98 22.05
N ARG A 90 0.08 12.78 23.07
CA ARG A 90 -0.45 14.12 23.28
C ARG A 90 0.60 15.16 22.94
N SER A 91 0.18 16.26 22.34
CA SER A 91 1.07 17.33 21.87
C SER A 91 0.36 18.67 21.82
N ALA A 92 1.12 19.74 22.00
CA ALA A 92 0.65 21.12 21.84
C ALA A 92 0.25 21.46 20.40
N PHE A 93 0.64 20.65 19.41
CA PHE A 93 0.40 20.87 17.98
C PHE A 93 1.09 22.12 17.46
N ASP A 94 2.30 22.35 17.92
CA ASP A 94 3.24 23.36 17.45
C ASP A 94 4.38 22.73 16.62
N GLY A 95 5.49 23.44 16.45
CA GLY A 95 6.64 22.91 15.73
C GLY A 95 7.27 21.65 16.31
N SER A 96 7.04 21.32 17.59
CA SER A 96 7.52 20.10 18.21
C SER A 96 6.79 18.88 17.65
N LEU A 97 5.49 18.97 17.34
CA LEU A 97 4.73 17.90 16.71
C LEU A 97 5.35 17.47 15.39
N VAL A 98 5.76 18.43 14.54
CA VAL A 98 6.38 18.12 13.23
C VAL A 98 7.63 17.26 13.44
N THR A 99 8.48 17.66 14.39
CA THR A 99 9.71 16.93 14.70
C THR A 99 9.42 15.52 15.23
N ASP A 100 8.51 15.41 16.18
CA ASP A 100 8.23 14.13 16.85
C ASP A 100 7.49 13.16 15.95
N LEU A 101 6.51 13.64 15.16
CA LEU A 101 5.77 12.82 14.21
C LEU A 101 6.68 12.33 13.08
N ASN A 102 7.51 13.19 12.49
CA ASN A 102 8.47 12.81 11.46
C ASN A 102 9.52 11.84 12.00
N ARG A 103 10.00 12.02 13.23
CA ARG A 103 10.90 11.06 13.89
C ARG A 103 10.23 9.70 14.08
N TRP A 104 8.95 9.68 14.49
CA TRP A 104 8.18 8.44 14.63
C TRP A 104 8.03 7.74 13.28
N VAL A 105 7.60 8.46 12.24
CA VAL A 105 7.47 7.89 10.88
C VAL A 105 8.80 7.34 10.38
N GLY A 106 9.90 8.11 10.52
CA GLY A 106 11.23 7.65 10.13
C GLY A 106 11.65 6.37 10.84
N LYS A 107 11.39 6.28 12.15
CA LYS A 107 11.67 5.06 12.94
C LYS A 107 10.84 3.87 12.45
N GLU A 108 9.53 4.03 12.30
CA GLU A 108 8.61 2.94 11.96
C GLU A 108 8.76 2.46 10.49
N THR A 109 9.37 3.29 9.63
CA THR A 109 9.66 2.95 8.23
C THR A 109 11.14 2.68 7.96
N ASN A 110 11.96 2.47 9.00
CA ASN A 110 13.40 2.24 8.87
C ASN A 110 14.11 3.32 8.03
N GLY A 111 13.68 4.60 8.15
CA GLY A 111 14.21 5.73 7.39
C GLY A 111 13.81 5.75 5.92
N LEU A 112 12.79 5.01 5.50
CA LEU A 112 12.28 5.06 4.12
C LEU A 112 11.40 6.29 3.87
N ILE A 113 10.73 6.76 4.91
CA ILE A 113 9.93 7.98 4.88
C ILE A 113 10.52 8.94 5.90
N ASP A 114 11.18 9.99 5.43
CA ASP A 114 11.89 10.95 6.29
C ASP A 114 10.93 11.95 6.93
N SER A 115 9.85 12.30 6.24
CA SER A 115 8.88 13.30 6.73
C SER A 115 7.47 13.00 6.24
N LEU A 116 6.48 13.33 7.07
CA LEU A 116 5.05 13.31 6.74
C LEU A 116 4.42 14.70 6.92
N LEU A 117 4.92 15.50 7.84
CA LEU A 117 4.50 16.88 8.05
C LEU A 117 5.68 17.83 7.79
N GLU A 118 5.43 18.88 7.02
CA GLU A 118 6.41 19.94 6.75
C GLU A 118 6.22 21.15 7.64
N GLN A 119 5.00 21.40 8.10
CA GLN A 119 4.63 22.58 8.87
C GLN A 119 3.74 22.22 10.05
N ALA A 120 3.80 23.04 11.09
CA ALA A 120 2.89 22.91 12.23
C ALA A 120 1.44 23.07 11.77
N PRO A 121 0.51 22.22 12.26
CA PRO A 121 -0.89 22.31 11.90
C PRO A 121 -1.57 23.57 12.47
N GLY A 122 -2.61 24.01 11.79
CA GLY A 122 -3.41 25.14 12.27
C GLY A 122 -4.12 24.85 13.60
N GLU A 123 -4.63 25.91 14.24
CA GLU A 123 -5.30 25.82 15.55
C GLU A 123 -6.56 24.94 15.53
N ALA A 124 -7.22 24.80 14.39
CA ALA A 124 -8.41 23.97 14.22
C ALA A 124 -8.11 22.47 14.18
N THR A 125 -6.87 22.06 13.97
CA THR A 125 -6.50 20.63 13.91
C THR A 125 -6.44 20.04 15.31
N MET A 126 -7.27 19.04 15.60
CA MET A 126 -7.38 18.43 16.93
C MET A 126 -6.71 17.08 17.04
N LEU A 127 -6.56 16.36 15.93
CA LEU A 127 -6.07 14.98 15.90
C LEU A 127 -5.39 14.69 14.56
N TYR A 128 -4.29 13.92 14.61
CA TYR A 128 -3.77 13.18 13.47
C TYR A 128 -3.87 11.67 13.73
N LEU A 129 -4.40 10.94 12.77
CA LEU A 129 -4.32 9.49 12.69
C LEU A 129 -3.32 9.15 11.60
N VAL A 130 -2.23 8.50 11.98
CA VAL A 130 -1.12 8.21 11.08
C VAL A 130 -1.00 6.70 10.93
N ASN A 131 -0.93 6.25 9.69
CA ASN A 131 -0.51 4.90 9.35
C ASN A 131 0.79 5.00 8.54
N ALA A 132 1.82 4.31 8.99
CA ALA A 132 3.09 4.16 8.31
C ALA A 132 3.26 2.70 7.91
N ALA A 133 3.47 2.46 6.63
CA ALA A 133 3.66 1.13 6.08
C ALA A 133 5.01 1.03 5.38
N CYS A 134 5.75 -0.03 5.68
CA CYS A 134 7.05 -0.32 5.11
C CYS A 134 7.11 -1.80 4.71
N PHE A 135 7.74 -2.06 3.57
CA PHE A 135 8.04 -3.39 3.09
C PHE A 135 9.52 -3.47 2.68
N ASP A 136 10.24 -4.39 3.31
CA ASP A 136 11.65 -4.65 3.06
C ASP A 136 11.83 -6.16 2.91
N ALA A 137 12.07 -6.64 1.71
CA ALA A 137 12.16 -8.07 1.43
C ALA A 137 13.11 -8.38 0.29
N ARG A 138 13.84 -9.49 0.43
CA ARG A 138 14.65 -10.05 -0.65
C ARG A 138 13.82 -10.94 -1.55
N TRP A 139 14.19 -10.96 -2.83
CA TRP A 139 13.66 -11.98 -3.74
C TRP A 139 14.01 -13.38 -3.24
N GLU A 140 13.13 -14.34 -3.47
CA GLU A 140 13.46 -15.76 -3.28
C GLU A 140 14.62 -16.17 -4.19
N THR A 141 14.63 -15.66 -5.41
CA THR A 141 15.73 -15.75 -6.37
C THR A 141 16.16 -14.34 -6.77
N PRO A 142 17.22 -13.77 -6.16
CA PRO A 142 17.78 -12.48 -6.58
C PRO A 142 18.30 -12.52 -8.00
N TYR A 143 18.40 -11.36 -8.64
CA TYR A 143 19.00 -11.24 -9.97
C TYR A 143 20.52 -11.17 -9.88
N GLU A 144 21.18 -11.83 -10.83
CA GLU A 144 22.62 -11.71 -11.03
C GLU A 144 22.94 -10.57 -12.02
N ALA A 145 24.21 -10.19 -12.13
CA ALA A 145 24.62 -9.13 -13.06
C ALA A 145 24.30 -9.47 -14.54
N SER A 146 24.27 -10.76 -14.89
CA SER A 146 23.87 -11.26 -16.22
C SER A 146 22.38 -11.07 -16.52
N ASP A 147 21.57 -10.92 -15.50
CA ASP A 147 20.11 -10.77 -15.62
C ASP A 147 19.70 -9.31 -15.82
N ILE A 148 20.66 -8.40 -15.76
CA ILE A 148 20.44 -6.97 -15.92
C ILE A 148 20.66 -6.60 -17.39
N ARG A 149 19.61 -6.13 -18.05
CA ARG A 149 19.66 -5.59 -19.40
C ARG A 149 19.59 -4.07 -19.35
N GLU A 150 20.74 -3.43 -19.56
CA GLU A 150 20.84 -1.97 -19.57
C GLU A 150 20.24 -1.35 -20.84
N GLY A 151 19.76 -0.10 -20.72
CA GLY A 151 19.38 0.73 -21.87
C GLY A 151 18.14 0.25 -22.61
N GLY A 152 17.25 -0.50 -22.00
CA GLY A 152 15.97 -0.87 -22.57
C GLY A 152 15.04 0.34 -22.73
N THR A 153 13.94 0.17 -23.45
CA THR A 153 12.95 1.23 -23.68
C THR A 153 11.69 0.97 -22.87
N PHE A 154 11.22 1.98 -22.15
CA PHE A 154 9.90 2.06 -21.55
C PHE A 154 9.07 3.13 -22.28
N THR A 155 7.85 2.82 -22.66
CA THR A 155 6.92 3.77 -23.28
C THR A 155 5.99 4.32 -22.21
N ALA A 156 6.20 5.57 -21.82
CA ALA A 156 5.39 6.24 -20.78
C ALA A 156 3.91 6.41 -21.20
N ALA A 157 3.04 6.67 -20.23
CA ALA A 157 1.62 6.95 -20.48
C ALA A 157 1.39 8.13 -21.46
N SER A 158 2.31 9.08 -21.52
CA SER A 158 2.31 10.19 -22.47
C SER A 158 2.70 9.78 -23.91
N GLY A 159 3.12 8.54 -24.11
CA GLY A 159 3.71 8.06 -25.38
C GLY A 159 5.21 8.35 -25.52
N ALA A 160 5.84 9.03 -24.56
CA ALA A 160 7.28 9.30 -24.58
C ALA A 160 8.08 8.01 -24.35
N ARG A 161 9.15 7.84 -25.12
CA ARG A 161 10.10 6.72 -24.93
C ARG A 161 11.17 7.14 -23.93
N GLN A 162 11.34 6.35 -22.90
CA GLN A 162 12.29 6.57 -21.82
C GLN A 162 13.24 5.38 -21.72
N THR A 163 14.47 5.62 -21.30
CA THR A 163 15.45 4.56 -21.07
C THR A 163 15.25 3.96 -19.69
N ALA A 164 15.29 2.64 -19.59
CA ALA A 164 15.23 1.91 -18.33
C ALA A 164 16.14 0.68 -18.37
N ASP A 165 16.70 0.33 -17.22
CA ASP A 165 17.39 -0.95 -17.04
C ASP A 165 16.38 -2.00 -16.58
N TYR A 166 16.42 -3.16 -17.21
CA TYR A 166 15.50 -4.26 -16.96
C TYR A 166 16.16 -5.39 -16.19
N LEU A 167 15.48 -5.89 -15.21
CA LEU A 167 15.77 -7.13 -14.49
C LEU A 167 15.00 -8.26 -15.19
N THR A 168 15.71 -9.27 -15.68
CA THR A 168 15.12 -10.39 -16.43
C THR A 168 15.20 -11.68 -15.62
N SER A 169 14.11 -12.44 -15.58
CA SER A 169 14.04 -13.72 -14.87
C SER A 169 13.09 -14.70 -15.54
N SER A 170 13.20 -15.98 -15.18
CA SER A 170 12.19 -16.99 -15.46
C SER A 170 11.35 -17.21 -14.20
N GLU A 171 10.05 -16.91 -14.29
CA GLU A 171 9.10 -17.08 -13.20
C GLU A 171 8.19 -18.28 -13.50
N SER A 172 7.61 -18.86 -12.44
CA SER A 172 6.80 -20.09 -12.58
C SER A 172 5.28 -19.84 -12.59
N ILE A 173 4.85 -18.59 -12.31
CA ILE A 173 3.44 -18.24 -12.16
C ILE A 173 3.05 -17.16 -13.16
N TYR A 174 2.21 -17.54 -14.11
CA TYR A 174 1.60 -16.66 -15.10
C TYR A 174 0.20 -16.24 -14.68
N LEU A 175 -0.08 -14.96 -14.84
CA LEU A 175 -1.40 -14.37 -14.59
C LEU A 175 -2.01 -13.95 -15.92
N SER A 176 -3.24 -14.36 -16.17
CA SER A 176 -3.97 -14.03 -17.40
C SER A 176 -5.43 -13.76 -17.09
N GLY A 177 -5.95 -12.67 -17.60
CA GLY A 177 -7.34 -12.27 -17.42
C GLY A 177 -7.85 -11.43 -18.59
N ASN A 178 -9.03 -10.85 -18.45
CA ASN A 178 -9.59 -9.98 -19.47
C ASN A 178 -8.70 -8.72 -19.64
N ASN A 179 -8.11 -8.58 -20.84
CA ASN A 179 -7.29 -7.45 -21.22
C ASN A 179 -6.03 -7.23 -20.37
N VAL A 180 -5.48 -8.29 -19.76
CA VAL A 180 -4.28 -8.19 -18.93
C VAL A 180 -3.51 -9.49 -18.90
N THR A 181 -2.19 -9.38 -18.90
CA THR A 181 -1.25 -10.45 -18.59
C THR A 181 -0.36 -10.02 -17.43
N GLY A 182 0.28 -10.99 -16.78
CA GLY A 182 1.14 -10.69 -15.66
C GLY A 182 1.88 -11.89 -15.14
N PHE A 183 2.61 -11.68 -14.06
CA PHE A 183 3.33 -12.75 -13.36
C PHE A 183 3.43 -12.44 -11.88
N LEU A 184 3.83 -13.46 -11.14
CA LEU A 184 4.10 -13.38 -9.72
C LEU A 184 5.55 -13.79 -9.48
N LYS A 185 6.32 -12.93 -8.79
CA LYS A 185 7.69 -13.18 -8.35
C LYS A 185 7.72 -13.26 -6.83
N PRO A 186 8.07 -14.41 -6.24
CA PRO A 186 8.06 -14.58 -4.79
C PRO A 186 9.24 -13.86 -4.12
N TYR A 187 8.98 -13.36 -2.92
CA TYR A 187 10.01 -12.96 -1.96
C TYR A 187 10.44 -14.17 -1.11
N ASP A 188 11.60 -14.07 -0.47
CA ASP A 188 12.18 -15.13 0.36
C ASP A 188 11.15 -15.70 1.35
N GLY A 189 10.99 -17.01 1.27
CA GLY A 189 10.00 -17.75 2.06
C GLY A 189 8.61 -17.86 1.47
N GLY A 190 8.30 -17.20 0.33
CA GLY A 190 7.07 -17.40 -0.44
C GLY A 190 5.78 -16.85 0.20
N LYS A 191 5.85 -16.28 1.41
CA LYS A 191 4.66 -15.66 2.04
C LYS A 191 4.19 -14.41 1.32
N TYR A 192 5.12 -13.66 0.76
CA TYR A 192 4.84 -12.45 0.00
C TYR A 192 5.34 -12.61 -1.42
N ALA A 193 4.69 -11.92 -2.33
CA ALA A 193 5.11 -11.88 -3.72
C ALA A 193 4.87 -10.51 -4.34
N PHE A 194 5.76 -10.15 -5.26
CA PHE A 194 5.52 -9.07 -6.20
C PHE A 194 4.62 -9.60 -7.32
N VAL A 195 3.57 -8.87 -7.59
CA VAL A 195 2.64 -9.14 -8.69
C VAL A 195 2.70 -7.98 -9.65
N ALA A 196 2.96 -8.25 -10.91
CA ALA A 196 2.88 -7.27 -12.00
C ALA A 196 1.72 -7.63 -12.93
N LEU A 197 0.93 -6.62 -13.29
CA LEU A 197 -0.16 -6.74 -14.24
C LEU A 197 0.01 -5.71 -15.35
N LEU A 198 0.21 -6.20 -16.57
CA LEU A 198 0.42 -5.42 -17.77
C LEU A 198 -0.84 -5.48 -18.62
N PRO A 199 -1.56 -4.36 -18.85
CA PRO A 199 -2.68 -4.35 -19.79
C PRO A 199 -2.25 -4.80 -21.17
N ASP A 200 -3.13 -5.52 -21.88
CA ASP A 200 -2.87 -6.00 -23.23
C ASP A 200 -2.67 -4.84 -24.22
N GLU A 201 -2.06 -5.10 -25.36
CA GLU A 201 -1.86 -4.08 -26.40
C GLU A 201 -3.18 -3.44 -26.81
N GLY A 202 -3.19 -2.11 -26.87
CA GLY A 202 -4.38 -1.33 -27.19
C GLY A 202 -5.29 -1.01 -26.01
N VAL A 203 -5.00 -1.55 -24.81
CA VAL A 203 -5.71 -1.23 -23.57
C VAL A 203 -4.86 -0.30 -22.72
N THR A 204 -5.40 0.89 -22.39
CA THR A 204 -4.68 1.78 -21.47
C THR A 204 -4.75 1.26 -20.04
N LEU A 205 -3.71 1.55 -19.23
CA LEU A 205 -3.74 1.21 -17.82
C LEU A 205 -4.94 1.87 -17.11
N GLU A 206 -5.29 3.09 -17.48
CA GLU A 206 -6.46 3.80 -16.94
C GLU A 206 -7.77 3.05 -17.20
N ASP A 207 -8.00 2.59 -18.44
CA ASP A 207 -9.22 1.86 -18.79
C ASP A 207 -9.28 0.48 -18.12
N TYR A 208 -8.14 -0.21 -18.00
CA TYR A 208 -8.05 -1.43 -17.21
C TYR A 208 -8.44 -1.20 -15.76
N LEU A 209 -7.89 -0.16 -15.12
CA LEU A 209 -8.14 0.17 -13.73
C LEU A 209 -9.57 0.60 -13.42
N LYS A 210 -10.29 1.23 -14.37
CA LYS A 210 -11.72 1.59 -14.21
C LYS A 210 -12.58 0.36 -13.95
N ASN A 211 -12.22 -0.78 -14.56
CA ASN A 211 -12.97 -2.03 -14.47
C ASN A 211 -12.40 -3.02 -13.45
N LEU A 212 -11.25 -2.69 -12.83
CA LEU A 212 -10.59 -3.57 -11.89
C LEU A 212 -11.33 -3.60 -10.55
N THR A 213 -11.84 -4.78 -10.20
CA THR A 213 -12.43 -5.04 -8.88
C THR A 213 -11.50 -5.93 -8.05
N GLY A 214 -11.73 -6.01 -6.75
CA GLY A 214 -10.94 -6.92 -5.98
C GLY A 214 -11.31 -8.40 -6.16
N GLU A 215 -12.53 -8.66 -6.62
CA GLU A 215 -12.91 -9.99 -7.06
C GLU A 215 -12.07 -10.41 -8.27
N HIS A 216 -11.91 -9.52 -9.25
CA HIS A 216 -11.02 -9.78 -10.40
C HIS A 216 -9.58 -10.01 -9.96
N LEU A 217 -9.04 -9.20 -9.01
CA LEU A 217 -7.69 -9.42 -8.48
C LEU A 217 -7.58 -10.77 -7.77
N TYR A 218 -8.55 -11.10 -6.94
CA TYR A 218 -8.59 -12.39 -6.24
C TYR A 218 -8.59 -13.55 -7.23
N GLN A 219 -9.47 -13.49 -8.25
CA GLN A 219 -9.57 -14.52 -9.30
C GLN A 219 -8.28 -14.62 -10.12
N LEU A 220 -7.64 -13.50 -10.47
CA LEU A 220 -6.34 -13.50 -11.17
C LEU A 220 -5.26 -14.20 -10.37
N ILE A 221 -5.15 -13.88 -9.07
CA ILE A 221 -4.12 -14.43 -8.19
C ILE A 221 -4.38 -15.92 -7.89
N THR A 222 -5.62 -16.29 -7.59
CA THR A 222 -5.97 -17.68 -7.23
C THR A 222 -6.13 -18.59 -8.44
N GLY A 223 -6.50 -18.04 -9.60
CA GLY A 223 -6.64 -18.76 -10.87
C GLY A 223 -5.38 -18.75 -11.75
N HIS A 224 -4.22 -18.51 -11.15
CA HIS A 224 -2.94 -18.46 -11.86
C HIS A 224 -2.63 -19.76 -12.61
N GLN A 225 -1.76 -19.66 -13.62
CA GLN A 225 -1.29 -20.80 -14.40
C GLN A 225 0.21 -21.03 -14.12
N TYR A 226 0.59 -22.29 -14.00
CA TYR A 226 2.02 -22.65 -13.98
C TYR A 226 2.54 -22.68 -15.41
N ALA A 227 3.53 -21.83 -15.71
CA ALA A 227 4.18 -21.73 -17.01
C ALA A 227 5.65 -21.25 -16.83
N ASP A 228 6.46 -21.40 -17.82
CA ASP A 228 7.75 -20.71 -17.88
C ASP A 228 7.50 -19.28 -18.37
N VAL A 229 7.62 -18.30 -17.46
CA VAL A 229 7.38 -16.89 -17.75
C VAL A 229 8.69 -16.15 -17.86
N GLN A 230 9.08 -15.79 -19.08
CA GLN A 230 10.19 -14.88 -19.32
C GLN A 230 9.77 -13.46 -18.93
N ALA A 231 10.08 -13.09 -17.69
CA ALA A 231 9.67 -11.82 -17.09
C ALA A 231 10.76 -10.77 -17.24
N SER A 232 10.36 -9.52 -17.51
CA SER A 232 11.27 -8.37 -17.51
C SER A 232 10.63 -7.21 -16.72
N ILE A 233 11.30 -6.78 -15.65
CA ILE A 233 10.84 -5.69 -14.76
C ILE A 233 11.81 -4.52 -14.92
N PRO A 234 11.37 -3.30 -15.26
CA PRO A 234 12.26 -2.14 -15.19
C PRO A 234 12.64 -1.87 -13.73
N ARG A 235 13.88 -1.48 -13.47
CA ARG A 235 14.24 -0.91 -12.16
C ARG A 235 13.44 0.37 -11.96
N PHE A 236 12.79 0.50 -10.82
CA PHE A 236 12.04 1.71 -10.49
C PHE A 236 11.98 1.97 -8.99
N THR A 237 11.80 3.22 -8.63
CA THR A 237 11.42 3.62 -7.29
C THR A 237 10.05 4.29 -7.37
N ALA A 238 9.11 3.83 -6.57
CA ALA A 238 7.80 4.44 -6.45
C ALA A 238 7.68 5.11 -5.09
N GLN A 239 7.74 6.43 -5.09
CA GLN A 239 7.42 7.24 -3.93
C GLN A 239 6.12 7.97 -4.24
N THR A 240 5.13 7.80 -3.39
CA THR A 240 3.83 8.41 -3.61
C THR A 240 3.37 9.10 -2.34
N GLU A 241 3.03 10.36 -2.47
CA GLU A 241 2.36 11.15 -1.46
C GLU A 241 0.99 11.54 -2.01
N LEU A 242 -0.07 11.10 -1.36
CA LEU A 242 -1.44 11.31 -1.82
C LEU A 242 -2.27 11.97 -0.73
N GLU A 243 -2.94 13.04 -1.09
CA GLU A 243 -4.12 13.51 -0.36
C GLU A 243 -5.31 12.66 -0.81
N LEU A 244 -5.76 11.77 0.08
CA LEU A 244 -6.80 10.80 -0.26
C LEU A 244 -8.21 11.39 -0.26
N GLU A 245 -8.42 12.64 0.15
CA GLU A 245 -9.75 13.28 0.23
C GLU A 245 -10.55 13.13 -1.06
N LYS A 246 -9.94 13.51 -2.21
CA LYS A 246 -10.61 13.42 -3.51
C LYS A 246 -11.00 11.99 -3.87
N ALA A 247 -10.09 11.05 -3.62
CA ALA A 247 -10.34 9.64 -3.90
C ALA A 247 -11.44 9.07 -3.01
N LEU A 248 -11.43 9.37 -1.71
CA LEU A 248 -12.43 8.92 -0.75
C LEU A 248 -13.81 9.56 -1.02
N THR A 249 -13.84 10.84 -1.42
CA THR A 249 -15.05 11.53 -1.84
C THR A 249 -15.66 10.89 -3.09
N ALA A 250 -14.84 10.56 -4.10
CA ALA A 250 -15.29 9.84 -5.28
C ALA A 250 -15.81 8.42 -4.98
N MET A 251 -15.41 7.86 -3.84
CA MET A 251 -15.92 6.58 -3.31
C MET A 251 -17.23 6.73 -2.51
N GLY A 252 -17.76 7.94 -2.39
CA GLY A 252 -18.98 8.23 -1.66
C GLY A 252 -18.77 8.60 -0.18
N ILE A 253 -17.53 8.76 0.30
CA ILE A 253 -17.24 9.27 1.65
C ILE A 253 -17.20 10.81 1.56
N THR A 254 -18.36 11.44 1.56
CA THR A 254 -18.48 12.90 1.38
C THR A 254 -18.64 13.64 2.68
N ASP A 255 -19.42 13.07 3.62
CA ASP A 255 -19.77 13.76 4.88
C ASP A 255 -18.55 13.92 5.79
N LEU A 256 -17.62 12.99 5.74
CA LEU A 256 -16.37 13.02 6.54
C LEU A 256 -15.59 14.34 6.39
N PHE A 257 -15.60 14.91 5.20
CA PHE A 257 -14.85 16.13 4.83
C PHE A 257 -15.68 17.41 4.90
N ASP A 258 -16.97 17.30 5.21
CA ASP A 258 -17.88 18.45 5.29
C ASP A 258 -18.08 18.87 6.75
N VAL A 259 -17.63 20.07 7.10
CA VAL A 259 -17.71 20.60 8.46
C VAL A 259 -19.15 20.63 9.03
N SER A 260 -20.16 20.70 8.18
CA SER A 260 -21.57 20.76 8.61
C SER A 260 -22.23 19.39 8.71
N ARG A 261 -21.69 18.36 8.04
CA ARG A 261 -22.30 17.03 7.92
C ARG A 261 -21.52 15.93 8.64
N ALA A 262 -20.23 16.13 8.86
CA ALA A 262 -19.39 15.14 9.53
C ALA A 262 -19.95 14.82 10.93
N ASP A 263 -20.12 13.53 11.22
CA ASP A 263 -20.45 13.05 12.56
C ASP A 263 -19.23 12.28 13.11
N LEU A 264 -18.40 12.99 13.87
CA LEU A 264 -17.21 12.46 14.54
C LEU A 264 -17.29 12.58 16.07
N ARG A 265 -18.54 12.65 16.60
CA ARG A 265 -18.77 12.81 18.05
C ARG A 265 -18.25 11.65 18.90
N ALA A 266 -18.17 10.45 18.32
CA ALA A 266 -17.57 9.29 18.98
C ALA A 266 -16.03 9.39 19.09
N MET A 267 -15.39 10.28 18.33
CA MET A 267 -13.96 10.59 18.43
C MET A 267 -13.68 11.53 19.62
N GLY A 268 -14.54 12.51 19.85
CA GLY A 268 -14.36 13.49 20.91
C GLY A 268 -15.09 14.81 20.65
N SER A 269 -14.69 15.85 21.39
CA SER A 269 -15.24 17.20 21.28
C SER A 269 -14.16 18.28 21.29
N ALA A 270 -14.28 19.23 20.36
CA ALA A 270 -13.38 20.38 20.32
C ALA A 270 -13.71 21.39 21.46
N PRO A 271 -12.71 22.08 22.02
CA PRO A 271 -12.92 23.09 23.09
C PRO A 271 -13.87 24.20 22.67
N SER A 272 -13.86 24.58 21.40
CA SER A 272 -14.75 25.61 20.83
C SER A 272 -16.20 25.19 20.70
N GLY A 273 -16.52 23.89 20.89
CA GLY A 273 -17.83 23.32 20.61
C GLY A 273 -18.15 23.19 19.12
N ASN A 274 -17.20 23.52 18.25
CA ASN A 274 -17.36 23.36 16.80
C ASN A 274 -17.39 21.88 16.41
N ASN A 275 -18.08 21.59 15.30
CA ASN A 275 -18.13 20.25 14.76
C ASN A 275 -16.73 19.79 14.30
N LEU A 276 -16.46 18.48 14.48
CA LEU A 276 -15.24 17.84 14.00
C LEU A 276 -15.47 17.36 12.57
N TYR A 277 -14.45 17.52 11.73
CA TYR A 277 -14.39 16.96 10.39
C TYR A 277 -12.95 16.60 10.05
N VAL A 278 -12.74 15.79 9.04
CA VAL A 278 -11.41 15.47 8.53
C VAL A 278 -11.02 16.49 7.47
N SER A 279 -9.97 17.24 7.72
CA SER A 279 -9.46 18.26 6.78
C SER A 279 -8.53 17.66 5.71
N SER A 280 -7.84 16.57 6.04
CA SER A 280 -6.87 15.92 5.14
C SER A 280 -6.63 14.47 5.58
N VAL A 281 -6.40 13.59 4.63
CA VAL A 281 -5.92 12.22 4.85
C VAL A 281 -4.63 12.05 4.06
N LEU A 282 -3.50 12.10 4.76
CA LEU A 282 -2.19 11.95 4.17
C LEU A 282 -1.82 10.47 4.09
N HIS A 283 -1.39 10.05 2.92
CA HIS A 283 -0.88 8.72 2.68
C HIS A 283 0.44 8.80 1.93
N LYS A 284 1.49 8.28 2.55
CA LYS A 284 2.83 8.26 1.96
C LYS A 284 3.32 6.83 1.91
N THR A 285 3.76 6.40 0.74
CA THR A 285 4.35 5.07 0.52
C THR A 285 5.68 5.22 -0.18
N TYR A 286 6.57 4.31 0.13
CA TYR A 286 7.85 4.14 -0.54
C TYR A 286 8.04 2.69 -0.90
N LEU A 287 8.41 2.43 -2.16
CA LEU A 287 8.80 1.13 -2.66
C LEU A 287 9.94 1.32 -3.66
N SER A 288 11.08 0.72 -3.40
CA SER A 288 12.22 0.66 -4.33
C SER A 288 12.47 -0.78 -4.71
N LEU A 289 12.52 -1.07 -6.00
CA LEU A 289 12.71 -2.41 -6.53
C LEU A 289 14.04 -2.47 -7.29
N ASP A 290 14.92 -3.35 -6.83
CA ASP A 290 16.23 -3.61 -7.38
C ASP A 290 16.51 -5.12 -7.57
N GLU A 291 17.74 -5.47 -7.95
CA GLU A 291 18.18 -6.85 -8.17
C GLU A 291 18.10 -7.76 -6.93
N ASN A 292 18.14 -7.20 -5.74
CA ASN A 292 18.15 -7.95 -4.49
C ASN A 292 16.74 -8.18 -3.93
N GLY A 293 15.81 -7.29 -4.25
CA GLY A 293 14.44 -7.31 -3.71
C GLY A 293 13.77 -5.96 -3.75
N THR A 294 12.87 -5.78 -2.80
CA THR A 294 12.32 -4.48 -2.45
C THR A 294 13.09 -4.00 -1.23
N ARG A 295 13.99 -3.02 -1.44
CA ARG A 295 15.02 -2.55 -0.52
C ARG A 295 15.80 -3.67 0.19
N ALA A 296 16.78 -4.27 -0.46
CA ALA A 296 17.68 -5.23 0.15
C ALA A 296 19.13 -4.72 0.20
N ALA A 297 19.81 -4.94 1.34
CA ALA A 297 21.26 -4.84 1.43
C ALA A 297 21.89 -6.15 0.95
N ALA A 298 22.95 -6.07 0.16
CA ALA A 298 23.59 -7.20 -0.52
C ALA A 298 23.99 -8.35 0.42
N ALA A 299 23.60 -9.57 0.07
CA ALA A 299 24.22 -10.80 0.55
C ALA A 299 24.12 -11.86 -0.55
N THR A 300 25.27 -12.48 -0.86
CA THR A 300 25.43 -13.49 -1.91
C THR A 300 24.82 -14.81 -1.45
N SER A 301 23.88 -15.36 -2.20
CA SER A 301 23.45 -16.76 -2.04
C SER A 301 23.76 -17.55 -3.33
N VAL A 302 24.23 -18.79 -3.18
CA VAL A 302 24.49 -19.71 -4.30
C VAL A 302 23.31 -20.65 -4.39
N GLN A 303 22.59 -20.62 -5.49
CA GLN A 303 21.48 -21.54 -5.76
C GLN A 303 21.94 -22.70 -6.65
N VAL A 304 21.59 -23.93 -6.27
CA VAL A 304 21.80 -25.13 -7.08
C VAL A 304 20.46 -25.56 -7.64
N ASN A 305 20.25 -25.40 -8.95
CA ASN A 305 19.05 -25.80 -9.64
C ASN A 305 19.14 -27.28 -10.08
N SER A 306 18.12 -28.08 -9.78
CA SER A 306 17.91 -29.38 -10.39
C SER A 306 17.08 -29.21 -11.67
N GLY A 307 17.60 -29.67 -12.80
CA GLY A 307 16.91 -29.61 -14.08
C GLY A 307 15.63 -30.43 -14.08
N SER A 308 14.48 -29.80 -14.27
CA SER A 308 13.22 -30.43 -14.63
C SER A 308 12.95 -30.23 -16.13
N ALA A 309 12.14 -31.11 -16.71
CA ALA A 309 11.76 -31.05 -18.12
C ALA A 309 11.20 -29.65 -18.48
N GLN A 310 11.63 -29.10 -19.62
CA GLN A 310 11.21 -27.79 -20.07
C GLN A 310 9.67 -27.75 -20.19
N PRO A 311 9.03 -26.69 -19.63
CA PRO A 311 7.61 -26.43 -19.89
C PRO A 311 7.41 -26.23 -21.40
N THR A 312 6.34 -26.79 -21.96
CA THR A 312 6.06 -26.70 -23.40
C THR A 312 5.43 -25.36 -23.80
N ASP A 313 5.07 -24.50 -22.82
CA ASP A 313 4.39 -23.23 -23.05
C ASP A 313 5.16 -22.07 -22.35
N VAL A 314 6.00 -21.41 -23.14
CA VAL A 314 6.79 -20.26 -22.69
C VAL A 314 5.96 -18.98 -22.89
N LYS A 315 5.74 -18.24 -21.83
CA LYS A 315 5.08 -16.92 -21.83
C LYS A 315 6.13 -15.82 -21.72
N THR A 316 5.89 -14.67 -22.34
CA THR A 316 6.77 -13.50 -22.21
C THR A 316 5.96 -12.33 -21.67
N VAL A 317 6.43 -11.72 -20.59
CA VAL A 317 5.84 -10.51 -20.01
C VAL A 317 6.94 -9.49 -19.76
N THR A 318 7.00 -8.47 -20.62
CA THR A 318 7.94 -7.36 -20.48
C THR A 318 7.17 -6.11 -20.06
N LEU A 319 7.51 -5.56 -18.90
CA LEU A 319 6.85 -4.36 -18.35
C LEU A 319 7.43 -3.09 -19.02
N ASP A 320 7.22 -2.94 -20.31
CA ASP A 320 7.79 -1.88 -21.16
C ASP A 320 6.85 -0.69 -21.42
N ARG A 321 5.70 -0.69 -20.75
CA ARG A 321 4.65 0.33 -20.81
C ARG A 321 3.89 0.38 -19.50
N PRO A 322 2.96 1.33 -19.28
CA PRO A 322 2.26 1.49 -17.99
C PRO A 322 1.67 0.18 -17.44
N PHE A 323 2.01 -0.13 -16.21
CA PHE A 323 1.60 -1.36 -15.54
C PHE A 323 1.16 -1.12 -14.10
N LEU A 324 0.38 -2.05 -13.55
CA LEU A 324 0.03 -2.13 -12.14
C LEU A 324 0.99 -3.08 -11.45
N TYR A 325 1.51 -2.68 -10.29
CA TYR A 325 2.25 -3.58 -9.40
C TYR A 325 1.58 -3.70 -8.03
N MET A 326 1.82 -4.81 -7.38
CA MET A 326 1.37 -5.07 -6.01
C MET A 326 2.43 -5.87 -5.25
N VAL A 327 2.47 -5.68 -3.94
CA VAL A 327 3.05 -6.64 -3.01
C VAL A 327 1.88 -7.32 -2.30
N VAL A 328 1.78 -8.63 -2.42
CA VAL A 328 0.63 -9.42 -1.98
C VAL A 328 1.07 -10.44 -0.93
N ASP A 329 0.31 -10.57 0.15
CA ASP A 329 0.35 -11.75 1.01
C ASP A 329 -0.32 -12.91 0.25
N THR A 330 0.46 -13.91 -0.14
CA THR A 330 0.02 -15.00 -1.01
C THR A 330 -0.98 -15.93 -0.32
N HIS A 331 -0.92 -16.05 1.01
CA HIS A 331 -1.83 -16.89 1.78
C HIS A 331 -3.20 -16.23 1.99
N ALA A 332 -3.18 -14.92 2.30
CA ALA A 332 -4.41 -14.16 2.52
C ALA A 332 -4.99 -13.58 1.22
N CYS A 333 -4.25 -13.59 0.12
CA CYS A 333 -4.55 -12.89 -1.14
C CYS A 333 -4.86 -11.40 -0.93
N VAL A 334 -4.13 -10.76 0.00
CA VAL A 334 -4.34 -9.36 0.40
C VAL A 334 -3.19 -8.50 -0.11
N PRO A 335 -3.46 -7.45 -0.91
CA PRO A 335 -2.43 -6.50 -1.30
C PRO A 335 -2.01 -5.61 -0.12
N LEU A 336 -0.74 -5.69 0.26
CA LEU A 336 -0.10 -4.81 1.24
C LEU A 336 0.19 -3.45 0.63
N PHE A 337 0.79 -3.48 -0.56
CA PHE A 337 1.14 -2.33 -1.38
C PHE A 337 0.58 -2.51 -2.78
N MET A 338 0.20 -1.40 -3.38
CA MET A 338 -0.30 -1.36 -4.75
C MET A 338 0.01 0.00 -5.35
N GLY A 339 0.52 0.00 -6.55
CA GLY A 339 0.82 1.23 -7.28
C GLY A 339 0.87 1.01 -8.78
N THR A 340 1.03 2.09 -9.50
CA THR A 340 1.19 2.09 -10.95
C THR A 340 2.50 2.72 -11.34
N VAL A 341 3.14 2.14 -12.34
CA VAL A 341 4.29 2.76 -13.00
C VAL A 341 3.81 3.28 -14.34
N THR A 342 3.86 4.59 -14.55
CA THR A 342 3.38 5.26 -15.76
C THR A 342 4.48 5.98 -16.52
N SER A 343 5.66 6.14 -15.89
CA SER A 343 6.89 6.73 -16.43
C SER A 343 8.09 6.19 -15.64
N MET A 344 9.29 6.39 -16.18
CA MET A 344 10.59 6.05 -15.58
C MET A 344 11.32 7.35 -15.18
N GLU A 345 10.75 8.09 -14.24
CA GLU A 345 11.37 9.31 -13.69
C GLU A 345 12.10 9.03 -12.40
#